data_4fa2e6f090e73dfe8ab9e893bea77468
#
_entry.id   4fa2e6f090e73dfe8ab9e893bea77468
#
_cell.length_a   1.000
_cell.length_b   1.000
_cell.length_c   1.000
_cell.angle_alpha   90.00
_cell.angle_beta   90.00
_cell.angle_gamma   90.00
#
_symmetry.space_group_name_H-M   'P 1'
#
loop_
_entity.id
_entity.type
_entity.pdbx_description
1 polymer ?
#
loop_
_entity_poly.entity_id
_entity_poly.type
_entity_poly.pdbx_seq_one_letter_code
_entity_poly.pdbx_strand_id
1 'polypeptide(L)'
;MWDLKLDTRRLVEGFSTSVLWERPNVLWNKADDWWNDNYVTDPSTAAFLSATGIIDPNKQNYVNNLVIALKNQGLWNKMKAIYPFVSEQRNLLNNTDTFSGWVLESGNLTGGFTDPQGGTTAYKYTNPGTQGLWANQTFTLASTTYTQSIWVKSVSGTNTTFDLSSGNGSTGKITVTATSTWQRVSNTTFLDAGGSMYIVNISNPAGIYVWHPQVELGNLTDYQVTINAQEQFAAAFKYNLKDPQDTDAAFRLKIFGTWTFSPTGAKPNGTNAYMDTNFNPNTSLTSILSAHIAIYSRTQSRGGCDASVLQGGAELTIAADLNLIGIYGLSNIGSQYAGNLSSNTSVGFFLANRQSATNNKIIQGTTTLATQTASSASIKPNANVWVGGQNSNGSLQYATSRQQAFVSIGDGLTDAEALALQTIIQQFQVNWNRAV
;
A
#
# COMPACT_ATOMS: atom_id res chain seq x y z
N MET A 1 -2.91 25.70 29.90
CA MET A 1 -1.87 25.65 30.92
C MET A 1 -0.83 24.66 30.44
N TRP A 2 0.40 25.09 30.29
CA TRP A 2 1.48 24.25 29.74
C TRP A 2 2.22 23.63 30.94
N ASP A 3 2.31 22.30 30.97
CA ASP A 3 3.07 21.61 32.00
C ASP A 3 4.47 21.29 31.45
N LEU A 4 5.50 21.85 32.07
CA LEU A 4 6.90 21.63 31.71
C LEU A 4 7.42 20.48 32.57
N LYS A 5 7.57 19.29 32.00
CA LYS A 5 8.26 18.20 32.69
C LYS A 5 9.71 18.11 32.24
N LEU A 6 10.62 18.37 33.18
CA LEU A 6 12.05 18.15 32.99
C LEU A 6 12.36 16.65 33.25
N ASP A 7 12.87 15.94 32.27
CA ASP A 7 13.40 14.59 32.51
C ASP A 7 14.82 14.69 33.12
N THR A 8 14.87 14.58 34.44
CA THR A 8 16.12 14.67 35.18
C THR A 8 17.11 13.55 34.95
N ARG A 9 16.72 12.46 34.30
CA ARG A 9 17.62 11.33 33.99
C ARG A 9 18.64 11.66 32.87
N ARG A 10 18.35 12.65 32.02
CA ARG A 10 19.30 13.10 30.95
C ARG A 10 20.35 14.09 31.45
N LEU A 11 20.20 14.66 32.64
CA LEU A 11 21.19 15.58 33.21
C LEU A 11 22.47 14.87 33.69
N VAL A 12 22.43 13.55 33.86
CA VAL A 12 23.58 12.76 34.36
C VAL A 12 24.51 12.31 33.23
N GLU A 13 24.07 12.29 31.97
CA GLU A 13 24.83 11.74 30.83
C GLU A 13 25.35 12.76 29.81
N GLY A 14 25.26 14.07 30.08
CA GLY A 14 25.94 15.10 29.30
C GLY A 14 25.34 15.42 27.93
N PHE A 15 24.07 15.09 27.68
CA PHE A 15 23.38 15.44 26.43
C PHE A 15 22.61 16.79 26.53
N SER A 16 22.60 17.55 25.43
CA SER A 16 21.96 18.84 25.34
C SER A 16 20.45 18.78 25.63
N THR A 17 19.96 19.70 26.43
CA THR A 17 18.54 19.83 26.81
C THR A 17 17.67 20.09 25.58
N SER A 18 16.89 19.09 25.15
CA SER A 18 15.74 19.31 24.27
C SER A 18 14.49 19.51 25.10
N VAL A 19 13.83 20.64 24.96
CA VAL A 19 12.53 20.91 25.57
C VAL A 19 11.47 20.20 24.76
N LEU A 20 10.84 19.19 25.38
CA LEU A 20 9.67 18.52 24.79
C LEU A 20 8.41 19.30 25.17
N TRP A 21 7.71 19.79 24.17
CA TRP A 21 6.39 20.40 24.35
C TRP A 21 5.33 19.29 24.25
N GLU A 22 4.77 18.88 25.38
CA GLU A 22 3.61 17.98 25.40
C GLU A 22 2.34 18.81 25.17
N ARG A 23 1.67 18.61 24.04
CA ARG A 23 0.25 18.91 23.93
C ARG A 23 -0.52 17.75 24.53
N PRO A 24 -1.57 17.98 25.34
CA PRO A 24 -2.44 16.90 25.79
C PRO A 24 -2.95 16.14 24.56
N ASN A 25 -2.66 14.84 24.50
CA ASN A 25 -3.10 13.89 23.48
C ASN A 25 -2.44 13.96 22.08
N VAL A 26 -1.26 14.58 21.90
CA VAL A 26 -0.49 14.46 20.67
C VAL A 26 0.97 14.18 21.01
N LEU A 27 1.35 12.91 20.99
CA LEU A 27 2.75 12.50 21.04
C LEU A 27 3.35 12.63 19.62
N TRP A 28 4.16 13.66 19.42
CA TRP A 28 5.00 13.78 18.23
C TRP A 28 6.29 13.02 18.50
N ASN A 29 6.39 11.78 18.03
CA ASN A 29 7.65 11.06 18.07
C ASN A 29 8.58 11.60 16.98
N LYS A 30 9.65 12.32 17.39
CA LYS A 30 10.87 12.31 16.61
C LYS A 30 11.46 10.92 16.70
N ALA A 31 11.85 10.37 15.56
CA ALA A 31 12.46 9.06 15.44
C ALA A 31 13.82 9.04 16.17
N ASP A 32 13.79 8.69 17.44
CA ASP A 32 14.93 8.22 18.17
C ASP A 32 14.53 6.88 18.80
N ASP A 33 15.25 5.84 18.48
CA ASP A 33 15.00 4.40 18.73
C ASP A 33 14.84 3.95 20.20
N TRP A 34 14.60 4.86 21.12
CA TRP A 34 14.61 4.60 22.56
C TRP A 34 13.22 4.33 23.19
N TRP A 35 12.12 4.41 22.40
CA TRP A 35 10.76 4.33 22.92
C TRP A 35 10.00 3.06 22.51
N ASN A 36 10.71 2.02 22.05
CA ASN A 36 10.10 0.82 21.48
C ASN A 36 9.40 -0.12 22.49
N ASP A 37 9.54 0.09 23.80
CA ASP A 37 9.05 -0.90 24.78
C ASP A 37 7.59 -0.74 25.20
N ASN A 38 6.87 0.34 24.78
CA ASN A 38 5.46 0.54 25.15
C ASN A 38 4.63 1.22 24.05
N TYR A 39 4.94 1.03 22.77
CA TYR A 39 4.14 1.58 21.71
C TYR A 39 2.84 0.78 21.55
N VAL A 40 1.72 1.35 22.02
CA VAL A 40 0.41 0.72 21.90
C VAL A 40 -0.12 0.96 20.49
N THR A 41 -0.13 -0.10 19.69
CA THR A 41 -0.77 -0.05 18.36
C THR A 41 -2.29 0.04 18.53
N ASP A 42 -2.90 1.03 17.88
CA ASP A 42 -4.36 1.16 17.86
C ASP A 42 -5.00 -0.11 17.27
N PRO A 43 -6.07 -0.66 17.86
CA PRO A 43 -6.71 -1.88 17.38
C PRO A 43 -7.12 -1.85 15.90
N SER A 44 -7.57 -0.69 15.39
CA SER A 44 -7.91 -0.55 13.97
C SER A 44 -6.67 -0.61 13.09
N THR A 45 -5.54 -0.08 13.57
CA THR A 45 -4.24 -0.22 12.93
C THR A 45 -3.80 -1.66 12.92
N ALA A 46 -3.84 -2.35 14.07
CA ALA A 46 -3.41 -3.75 14.17
C ALA A 46 -4.17 -4.65 13.19
N ALA A 47 -5.49 -4.48 13.07
CA ALA A 47 -6.31 -5.21 12.11
C ALA A 47 -5.89 -4.94 10.65
N PHE A 48 -5.62 -3.67 10.29
CA PHE A 48 -5.18 -3.31 8.95
C PHE A 48 -3.78 -3.84 8.62
N LEU A 49 -2.84 -3.74 9.57
CA LEU A 49 -1.49 -4.28 9.41
C LEU A 49 -1.50 -5.80 9.22
N SER A 50 -2.34 -6.50 9.97
CA SER A 50 -2.56 -7.95 9.80
C SER A 50 -3.11 -8.29 8.41
N ALA A 51 -4.09 -7.54 7.91
CA ALA A 51 -4.68 -7.77 6.60
C ALA A 51 -3.72 -7.46 5.44
N THR A 52 -2.89 -6.42 5.57
CA THR A 52 -1.97 -5.96 4.51
C THR A 52 -0.60 -6.61 4.58
N GLY A 53 -0.25 -7.26 5.69
CA GLY A 53 1.04 -7.91 5.89
C GLY A 53 2.21 -6.92 6.06
N ILE A 54 1.97 -5.68 6.45
CA ILE A 54 3.01 -4.69 6.73
C ILE A 54 3.67 -5.02 8.06
N ILE A 55 4.99 -5.28 8.05
CA ILE A 55 5.77 -5.65 9.24
C ILE A 55 6.93 -4.68 9.54
N ASP A 56 7.33 -3.83 8.60
CA ASP A 56 8.33 -2.78 8.83
C ASP A 56 7.84 -1.84 9.94
N PRO A 57 8.57 -1.69 11.07
CA PRO A 57 8.12 -0.90 12.21
C PRO A 57 7.83 0.57 11.87
N ASN A 58 8.60 1.19 10.96
CA ASN A 58 8.36 2.56 10.56
C ASN A 58 7.05 2.69 9.77
N LYS A 59 6.80 1.76 8.85
CA LYS A 59 5.56 1.74 8.07
C LYS A 59 4.34 1.45 8.95
N GLN A 60 4.48 0.55 9.93
CA GLN A 60 3.46 0.30 10.96
C GLN A 60 3.15 1.58 11.74
N ASN A 61 4.19 2.31 12.16
CA ASN A 61 4.05 3.58 12.86
C ASN A 61 3.37 4.65 11.99
N TYR A 62 3.64 4.71 10.69
CA TYR A 62 2.98 5.67 9.79
C TYR A 62 1.48 5.40 9.69
N VAL A 63 1.06 4.13 9.59
CA VAL A 63 -0.36 3.77 9.58
C VAL A 63 -1.00 4.07 10.94
N ASN A 64 -0.31 3.76 12.04
CA ASN A 64 -0.81 3.99 13.39
C ASN A 64 -1.00 5.50 13.66
N ASN A 65 -0.04 6.32 13.27
CA ASN A 65 -0.13 7.77 13.39
C ASN A 65 -1.29 8.36 12.56
N LEU A 66 -1.55 7.81 11.37
CA LEU A 66 -2.74 8.19 10.57
C LEU A 66 -4.03 7.90 11.35
N VAL A 67 -4.19 6.70 11.89
CA VAL A 67 -5.40 6.30 12.63
C VAL A 67 -5.59 7.13 13.89
N ILE A 68 -4.52 7.30 14.68
CA ILE A 68 -4.54 8.09 15.92
C ILE A 68 -4.88 9.56 15.61
N ALA A 69 -4.26 10.16 14.59
CA ALA A 69 -4.52 11.54 14.20
C ALA A 69 -5.98 11.73 13.76
N LEU A 70 -6.54 10.82 12.96
CA LEU A 70 -7.95 10.86 12.56
C LEU A 70 -8.90 10.73 13.77
N LYS A 71 -8.55 9.87 14.74
CA LYS A 71 -9.34 9.70 15.97
C LYS A 71 -9.29 10.94 16.86
N ASN A 72 -8.09 11.49 17.06
CA ASN A 72 -7.89 12.68 17.89
C ASN A 72 -8.61 13.93 17.37
N GLN A 73 -8.78 14.03 16.05
CA GLN A 73 -9.53 15.12 15.42
C GLN A 73 -11.03 14.81 15.25
N GLY A 74 -11.53 13.70 15.82
CA GLY A 74 -12.93 13.27 15.68
C GLY A 74 -13.32 12.82 14.27
N LEU A 75 -12.37 12.78 13.33
CA LEU A 75 -12.61 12.46 11.92
C LEU A 75 -12.92 10.99 11.69
N TRP A 76 -12.37 10.10 12.54
CA TRP A 76 -12.51 8.66 12.39
C TRP A 76 -13.96 8.21 12.29
N ASN A 77 -14.86 8.77 13.09
CA ASN A 77 -16.28 8.40 13.09
C ASN A 77 -17.04 8.92 11.86
N LYS A 78 -16.53 9.95 11.20
CA LYS A 78 -17.08 10.50 9.96
C LYS A 78 -16.63 9.73 8.72
N MET A 79 -15.51 9.01 8.79
CA MET A 79 -15.04 8.16 7.70
C MET A 79 -15.87 6.88 7.61
N LYS A 80 -16.30 6.53 6.41
CA LYS A 80 -16.97 5.26 6.08
C LYS A 80 -16.00 4.31 5.38
N ALA A 81 -15.18 4.83 4.47
CA ALA A 81 -14.14 4.09 3.80
C ALA A 81 -12.86 4.93 3.69
N ILE A 82 -11.71 4.28 3.90
CA ILE A 82 -10.37 4.88 3.76
C ILE A 82 -9.47 3.87 3.03
N TYR A 83 -8.93 4.27 1.88
CA TYR A 83 -7.98 3.48 1.10
C TYR A 83 -6.64 4.23 1.03
N PRO A 84 -5.70 3.91 1.92
CA PRO A 84 -4.41 4.63 2.00
C PRO A 84 -3.43 4.17 0.93
N PHE A 85 -3.75 3.14 0.14
CA PHE A 85 -2.89 2.54 -0.90
C PHE A 85 -1.46 2.33 -0.42
N VAL A 86 -1.32 1.62 0.70
CA VAL A 86 -0.02 1.28 1.30
C VAL A 86 0.18 -0.22 1.34
N SER A 87 1.41 -0.63 1.10
CA SER A 87 1.85 -2.02 1.15
C SER A 87 3.34 -2.07 1.43
N GLU A 88 3.80 -3.24 1.75
CA GLU A 88 5.20 -3.57 1.87
C GLU A 88 5.53 -4.73 0.94
N GLN A 89 6.43 -4.47 -0.01
CA GLN A 89 7.01 -5.54 -0.80
C GLN A 89 8.15 -6.16 0.01
N ARG A 90 7.93 -7.35 0.56
CA ARG A 90 8.95 -8.09 1.32
C ARG A 90 9.74 -9.01 0.43
N ASN A 91 9.07 -9.93 -0.25
CA ASN A 91 9.75 -10.82 -1.18
C ASN A 91 10.01 -10.11 -2.52
N LEU A 92 11.28 -9.92 -2.83
CA LEU A 92 11.74 -9.23 -4.04
C LEU A 92 11.79 -10.14 -5.29
N LEU A 93 11.57 -11.45 -5.10
CA LEU A 93 11.53 -12.42 -6.20
C LEU A 93 10.13 -12.55 -6.78
N ASN A 94 10.04 -12.90 -8.05
CA ASN A 94 8.77 -13.25 -8.70
C ASN A 94 8.60 -14.78 -8.80
N ASN A 95 7.35 -15.20 -8.92
CA ASN A 95 6.96 -16.59 -9.16
C ASN A 95 7.61 -17.60 -8.18
N THR A 96 7.61 -17.25 -6.91
CA THR A 96 8.32 -17.99 -5.87
C THR A 96 7.68 -19.34 -5.51
N ASP A 97 6.42 -19.54 -5.85
CA ASP A 97 5.74 -20.84 -5.69
C ASP A 97 5.90 -21.74 -6.91
N THR A 98 6.12 -21.17 -8.09
CA THR A 98 6.11 -21.92 -9.35
C THR A 98 7.45 -21.95 -10.07
N PHE A 99 8.40 -21.10 -9.66
CA PHE A 99 9.66 -20.87 -10.37
C PHE A 99 9.48 -20.52 -11.87
N SER A 100 8.29 -20.09 -12.27
CA SER A 100 8.01 -19.70 -13.66
C SER A 100 8.87 -18.48 -14.05
N GLY A 101 9.56 -18.59 -15.19
CA GLY A 101 10.46 -17.54 -15.66
C GLY A 101 11.83 -17.50 -14.97
N TRP A 102 12.11 -18.41 -14.04
CA TRP A 102 13.46 -18.57 -13.52
C TRP A 102 14.37 -19.18 -14.59
N VAL A 103 15.61 -18.77 -14.59
CA VAL A 103 16.60 -19.27 -15.55
C VAL A 103 17.19 -20.58 -15.04
N LEU A 104 17.10 -21.61 -15.87
CA LEU A 104 17.71 -22.91 -15.66
C LEU A 104 18.85 -23.06 -16.65
N GLU A 105 20.08 -22.78 -16.23
CA GLU A 105 21.27 -22.88 -17.10
C GLU A 105 21.72 -24.34 -17.31
N SER A 106 21.47 -25.19 -16.32
CA SER A 106 21.76 -26.62 -16.43
C SER A 106 20.88 -27.44 -15.48
N GLY A 107 20.69 -28.71 -15.81
CA GLY A 107 19.91 -29.64 -15.01
C GLY A 107 18.41 -29.63 -15.31
N ASN A 108 17.62 -30.10 -14.37
CA ASN A 108 16.15 -30.15 -14.44
C ASN A 108 15.51 -29.62 -13.19
N LEU A 109 14.42 -28.87 -13.38
CA LEU A 109 13.53 -28.41 -12.31
C LEU A 109 12.13 -28.99 -12.55
N THR A 110 11.64 -29.84 -11.64
CA THR A 110 10.36 -30.53 -11.76
C THR A 110 9.53 -30.33 -10.51
N GLY A 111 8.29 -29.86 -10.65
CA GLY A 111 7.36 -29.67 -9.55
C GLY A 111 6.57 -30.93 -9.16
N GLY A 112 5.70 -30.82 -8.16
CA GLY A 112 4.78 -31.90 -7.75
C GLY A 112 5.32 -32.78 -6.61
N PHE A 113 6.32 -32.33 -5.87
CA PHE A 113 6.89 -33.06 -4.73
C PHE A 113 6.32 -32.57 -3.39
N THR A 114 6.33 -33.47 -2.41
CA THR A 114 5.83 -33.16 -1.06
C THR A 114 6.64 -32.02 -0.42
N ASP A 115 5.95 -30.96 -0.02
CA ASP A 115 6.50 -29.79 0.66
C ASP A 115 6.51 -29.94 2.20
N PRO A 116 7.10 -29.03 2.95
CA PRO A 116 7.16 -29.10 4.42
C PRO A 116 5.81 -29.09 5.13
N GLN A 117 4.75 -28.62 4.46
CA GLN A 117 3.39 -28.52 5.01
C GLN A 117 2.51 -29.71 4.65
N GLY A 118 3.05 -30.69 3.88
CA GLY A 118 2.34 -31.89 3.46
C GLY A 118 1.55 -31.72 2.16
N GLY A 119 1.66 -30.57 1.48
CA GLY A 119 1.18 -30.35 0.12
C GLY A 119 2.15 -30.93 -0.93
N THR A 120 1.91 -30.60 -2.20
CA THR A 120 2.73 -31.09 -3.34
C THR A 120 3.28 -29.93 -4.18
N THR A 121 3.65 -28.82 -3.53
CA THR A 121 4.10 -27.61 -4.20
C THR A 121 5.63 -27.46 -4.26
N ALA A 122 6.39 -28.41 -3.72
CA ALA A 122 7.84 -28.41 -3.80
C ALA A 122 8.35 -28.83 -5.19
N TYR A 123 9.53 -28.35 -5.52
CA TYR A 123 10.25 -28.66 -6.75
C TYR A 123 11.50 -29.47 -6.46
N LYS A 124 11.83 -30.40 -7.37
CA LYS A 124 13.11 -31.09 -7.40
C LYS A 124 14.00 -30.39 -8.39
N TYR A 125 15.17 -29.95 -7.94
CA TYR A 125 16.23 -29.42 -8.79
C TYR A 125 17.42 -30.38 -8.82
N THR A 126 17.79 -30.81 -10.02
CA THR A 126 18.98 -31.62 -10.28
C THR A 126 19.93 -30.85 -11.18
N ASN A 127 21.21 -30.80 -10.82
CA ASN A 127 22.21 -30.11 -11.61
C ASN A 127 23.49 -30.97 -11.70
N PRO A 128 23.86 -31.48 -12.88
CA PRO A 128 25.08 -32.25 -13.07
C PRO A 128 26.34 -31.40 -13.26
N GLY A 129 26.21 -30.05 -13.26
CA GLY A 129 27.30 -29.13 -13.57
C GLY A 129 27.47 -28.00 -12.55
N THR A 130 28.32 -27.05 -12.90
CA THR A 130 28.61 -25.86 -12.05
C THR A 130 27.65 -24.69 -12.29
N GLN A 131 26.86 -24.74 -13.35
CA GLN A 131 25.85 -23.75 -13.69
C GLN A 131 24.58 -23.97 -12.89
N GLY A 132 23.69 -23.00 -12.75
CA GLY A 132 22.69 -23.02 -11.72
C GLY A 132 21.26 -22.77 -12.14
N LEU A 133 20.41 -22.78 -11.15
CA LEU A 133 19.07 -22.22 -11.15
C LEU A 133 19.13 -20.82 -10.52
N TRP A 134 18.60 -19.80 -11.19
CA TRP A 134 18.56 -18.46 -10.63
C TRP A 134 17.31 -17.70 -11.02
N ALA A 135 16.92 -16.75 -10.16
CA ALA A 135 15.79 -15.88 -10.43
C ALA A 135 16.12 -14.93 -11.58
N ASN A 136 15.28 -14.94 -12.64
CA ASN A 136 15.43 -14.04 -13.79
C ASN A 136 14.95 -12.63 -13.46
N GLN A 137 15.44 -12.10 -12.35
CA GLN A 137 15.24 -10.70 -11.97
C GLN A 137 16.35 -10.29 -11.03
N THR A 138 16.72 -9.04 -11.15
CA THR A 138 17.70 -8.41 -10.28
C THR A 138 17.01 -7.49 -9.29
N PHE A 139 17.39 -7.58 -8.03
CA PHE A 139 17.09 -6.54 -7.05
C PHE A 139 18.21 -5.49 -7.13
N THR A 140 17.83 -4.23 -7.28
CA THR A 140 18.74 -3.18 -7.80
C THR A 140 19.21 -2.16 -6.77
N LEU A 141 18.75 -2.25 -5.51
CA LEU A 141 19.23 -1.35 -4.48
C LEU A 141 20.69 -1.66 -4.14
N ALA A 142 21.57 -0.72 -4.43
CA ALA A 142 22.98 -0.80 -4.08
C ALA A 142 23.21 -0.42 -2.61
N SER A 143 24.35 -0.82 -2.06
CA SER A 143 24.84 -0.47 -0.73
C SER A 143 23.80 -0.75 0.37
N THR A 144 23.21 -1.94 0.33
CA THR A 144 22.22 -2.35 1.32
C THR A 144 22.35 -3.84 1.67
N THR A 145 21.74 -4.23 2.77
CA THR A 145 21.74 -5.63 3.25
C THR A 145 20.51 -6.37 2.74
N TYR A 146 20.72 -7.52 2.14
CA TYR A 146 19.70 -8.46 1.71
C TYR A 146 19.77 -9.75 2.50
N THR A 147 18.61 -10.33 2.81
CA THR A 147 18.50 -11.70 3.30
C THR A 147 17.80 -12.54 2.25
N GLN A 148 18.49 -13.59 1.79
CA GLN A 148 17.91 -14.62 0.96
C GLN A 148 17.60 -15.85 1.79
N SER A 149 16.53 -16.56 1.47
CA SER A 149 16.17 -17.82 2.13
C SER A 149 15.40 -18.73 1.20
N ILE A 150 15.49 -20.03 1.49
CA ILE A 150 14.77 -21.08 0.75
C ILE A 150 14.64 -22.31 1.64
N TRP A 151 13.54 -23.04 1.50
CA TRP A 151 13.41 -24.37 2.08
C TRP A 151 14.07 -25.40 1.18
N VAL A 152 14.86 -26.29 1.79
CA VAL A 152 15.61 -27.32 1.08
C VAL A 152 15.56 -28.65 1.80
N LYS A 153 15.69 -29.73 0.99
CA LYS A 153 15.83 -31.12 1.47
C LYS A 153 16.63 -31.92 0.45
N SER A 154 17.51 -32.79 0.90
CA SER A 154 18.24 -33.70 0.00
C SER A 154 17.31 -34.73 -0.65
N VAL A 155 17.48 -34.98 -1.95
CA VAL A 155 16.72 -36.00 -2.67
C VAL A 155 17.24 -37.39 -2.32
N SER A 156 18.56 -37.58 -2.19
CA SER A 156 19.19 -38.87 -1.89
C SER A 156 19.01 -39.37 -0.47
N GLY A 157 18.50 -38.52 0.44
CA GLY A 157 18.45 -38.82 1.85
C GLY A 157 19.79 -38.69 2.58
N THR A 158 20.89 -38.52 1.85
CA THR A 158 22.21 -38.17 2.40
C THR A 158 22.48 -36.68 2.25
N ASN A 159 23.38 -36.16 3.07
CA ASN A 159 23.73 -34.73 3.01
C ASN A 159 24.19 -34.35 1.60
N THR A 160 23.60 -33.28 1.07
CA THR A 160 23.91 -32.73 -0.25
C THR A 160 24.27 -31.26 -0.06
N THR A 161 25.49 -30.88 -0.44
CA THR A 161 25.91 -29.47 -0.38
C THR A 161 25.57 -28.74 -1.68
N PHE A 162 25.29 -27.45 -1.56
CA PHE A 162 25.11 -26.55 -2.67
C PHE A 162 25.48 -25.13 -2.23
N ASP A 163 25.71 -24.25 -3.20
CA ASP A 163 25.98 -22.85 -2.92
C ASP A 163 24.70 -22.02 -3.12
N LEU A 164 24.38 -21.21 -2.13
CA LEU A 164 23.33 -20.19 -2.16
C LEU A 164 24.00 -18.81 -2.25
N SER A 165 23.71 -18.05 -3.30
CA SER A 165 24.35 -16.75 -3.57
C SER A 165 23.32 -15.68 -3.87
N SER A 166 23.57 -14.45 -3.42
CA SER A 166 22.71 -13.28 -3.66
C SER A 166 23.31 -12.26 -4.63
N GLY A 167 24.57 -12.40 -4.97
CA GLY A 167 25.24 -11.52 -5.95
C GLY A 167 25.13 -12.04 -7.39
N ASN A 168 26.23 -11.98 -8.10
CA ASN A 168 26.37 -12.47 -9.47
C ASN A 168 26.84 -13.94 -9.55
N GLY A 169 26.39 -14.77 -8.61
CA GLY A 169 26.81 -16.16 -8.47
C GLY A 169 28.06 -16.38 -7.61
N SER A 170 28.83 -15.34 -7.31
CA SER A 170 30.03 -15.42 -6.48
C SER A 170 30.01 -14.49 -5.26
N THR A 171 29.36 -13.35 -5.36
CA THR A 171 29.24 -12.41 -4.24
C THR A 171 28.10 -12.83 -3.30
N GLY A 172 28.34 -12.72 -1.99
CA GLY A 172 27.33 -13.11 -0.99
C GLY A 172 27.02 -14.62 -1.01
N LYS A 173 28.00 -15.42 -1.35
CA LYS A 173 27.87 -16.89 -1.46
C LYS A 173 28.12 -17.56 -0.12
N ILE A 174 27.25 -18.54 0.22
CA ILE A 174 27.50 -19.50 1.28
C ILE A 174 27.31 -20.93 0.75
N THR A 175 28.07 -21.88 1.28
CA THR A 175 27.83 -23.29 1.05
C THR A 175 26.86 -23.81 2.11
N VAL A 176 25.76 -24.38 1.65
CA VAL A 176 24.68 -24.94 2.46
C VAL A 176 24.66 -26.45 2.36
N THR A 177 24.27 -27.14 3.45
CA THR A 177 24.03 -28.58 3.46
C THR A 177 22.54 -28.85 3.56
N ALA A 178 21.93 -29.40 2.50
CA ALA A 178 20.60 -29.98 2.53
C ALA A 178 20.67 -31.38 3.18
N THR A 179 19.86 -31.61 4.23
CA THR A 179 19.77 -32.88 4.94
C THR A 179 18.59 -33.72 4.45
N SER A 180 18.38 -34.89 5.03
CA SER A 180 17.23 -35.76 4.76
C SER A 180 15.89 -35.20 5.21
N THR A 181 15.87 -34.09 5.98
CA THR A 181 14.68 -33.40 6.44
C THR A 181 14.60 -32.00 5.86
N TRP A 182 13.37 -31.47 5.76
CA TRP A 182 13.16 -30.10 5.34
C TRP A 182 13.74 -29.10 6.34
N GLN A 183 14.45 -28.11 5.83
CA GLN A 183 15.00 -26.99 6.60
C GLN A 183 14.93 -25.71 5.79
N ARG A 184 14.64 -24.58 6.43
CA ARG A 184 14.78 -23.27 5.84
C ARG A 184 16.20 -22.78 6.07
N VAL A 185 16.92 -22.52 4.99
CA VAL A 185 18.28 -21.97 5.02
C VAL A 185 18.25 -20.52 4.61
N SER A 186 19.13 -19.69 5.18
CA SER A 186 19.20 -18.27 4.86
C SER A 186 20.62 -17.75 4.87
N ASN A 187 20.83 -16.67 4.13
CA ASN A 187 22.08 -15.91 4.11
C ASN A 187 21.78 -14.41 4.06
N THR A 188 22.36 -13.66 4.99
CA THR A 188 22.26 -12.21 5.03
C THR A 188 23.58 -11.61 4.56
N THR A 189 23.52 -10.76 3.53
CA THR A 189 24.70 -10.21 2.86
C THR A 189 24.49 -8.75 2.51
N PHE A 190 25.51 -7.93 2.77
CA PHE A 190 25.59 -6.56 2.25
C PHE A 190 26.07 -6.63 0.79
N LEU A 191 25.36 -5.94 -0.11
CA LEU A 191 25.69 -5.85 -1.52
C LEU A 191 25.93 -4.40 -1.94
N ASP A 192 27.10 -4.12 -2.50
CA ASP A 192 27.45 -2.79 -3.07
C ASP A 192 26.66 -2.48 -4.34
N ALA A 193 26.30 -3.50 -5.09
CA ALA A 193 25.41 -3.45 -6.25
C ALA A 193 24.28 -4.44 -6.03
N GLY A 194 23.20 -4.29 -6.76
CA GLY A 194 22.10 -5.27 -6.74
C GLY A 194 22.55 -6.68 -7.16
N GLY A 195 21.66 -7.62 -7.01
CA GLY A 195 21.96 -9.03 -7.29
C GLY A 195 20.73 -9.83 -7.72
N SER A 196 20.86 -11.14 -7.67
CA SER A 196 19.77 -12.09 -7.86
C SER A 196 19.99 -13.29 -6.93
N MET A 197 19.01 -14.18 -6.81
CA MET A 197 19.16 -15.42 -6.06
C MET A 197 19.65 -16.55 -6.97
N TYR A 198 20.73 -17.21 -6.56
CA TYR A 198 21.36 -18.32 -7.28
C TYR A 198 21.46 -19.56 -6.40
N ILE A 199 21.19 -20.73 -7.01
CA ILE A 199 21.40 -22.06 -6.44
C ILE A 199 22.34 -22.79 -7.40
N VAL A 200 23.58 -23.01 -7.00
CA VAL A 200 24.63 -23.55 -7.85
C VAL A 200 25.45 -24.63 -7.13
N ASN A 201 26.31 -25.35 -7.86
CA ASN A 201 27.30 -26.30 -7.34
C ASN A 201 26.68 -27.41 -6.44
N ILE A 202 25.61 -28.05 -6.87
CA ILE A 202 25.03 -29.16 -6.11
C ILE A 202 25.96 -30.36 -6.15
N SER A 203 26.43 -30.83 -4.99
CA SER A 203 27.42 -31.89 -4.85
C SER A 203 26.91 -33.30 -5.21
N ASN A 204 25.59 -33.50 -5.19
CA ASN A 204 24.98 -34.80 -5.47
C ASN A 204 24.11 -34.73 -6.73
N PRO A 205 24.33 -35.61 -7.75
CA PRO A 205 23.54 -35.55 -8.99
C PRO A 205 22.06 -35.88 -8.80
N ALA A 206 21.67 -36.55 -7.70
CA ALA A 206 20.26 -36.74 -7.35
C ALA A 206 19.53 -35.42 -7.09
N GLY A 207 20.25 -34.34 -6.67
CA GLY A 207 19.75 -33.03 -6.49
C GLY A 207 19.17 -32.74 -5.10
N ILE A 208 18.46 -31.63 -5.03
CA ILE A 208 17.77 -31.17 -3.85
C ILE A 208 16.30 -30.85 -4.16
N TYR A 209 15.45 -31.00 -3.16
CA TYR A 209 14.13 -30.38 -3.19
C TYR A 209 14.25 -28.95 -2.74
N VAL A 210 13.52 -28.05 -3.41
CA VAL A 210 13.48 -26.61 -3.13
C VAL A 210 12.03 -26.14 -3.00
N TRP A 211 11.80 -25.15 -2.13
CA TRP A 211 10.48 -24.62 -1.87
C TRP A 211 10.55 -23.22 -1.28
N HIS A 212 9.64 -22.32 -1.67
CA HIS A 212 9.48 -20.98 -1.11
C HIS A 212 10.77 -20.13 -1.04
N PRO A 213 11.42 -19.85 -2.18
CA PRO A 213 12.52 -18.90 -2.22
C PRO A 213 12.05 -17.49 -1.87
N GLN A 214 12.86 -16.77 -1.09
CA GLN A 214 12.60 -15.37 -0.72
C GLN A 214 13.90 -14.58 -0.69
N VAL A 215 13.87 -13.34 -1.22
CA VAL A 215 14.88 -12.32 -1.00
C VAL A 215 14.18 -11.08 -0.45
N GLU A 216 14.71 -10.54 0.62
CA GLU A 216 14.13 -9.40 1.31
C GLU A 216 15.20 -8.42 1.81
N LEU A 217 14.82 -7.20 2.09
CA LEU A 217 15.70 -6.21 2.72
C LEU A 217 15.81 -6.46 4.22
N GLY A 218 17.03 -6.42 4.75
CA GLY A 218 17.28 -6.56 6.17
C GLY A 218 17.13 -8.00 6.68
N ASN A 219 16.38 -8.21 7.77
CA ASN A 219 16.29 -9.47 8.50
C ASN A 219 15.34 -10.48 7.85
N LEU A 220 15.58 -11.76 8.12
CA LEU A 220 14.72 -12.85 7.72
C LEU A 220 13.32 -12.72 8.33
N THR A 221 12.28 -12.80 7.49
CA THR A 221 10.88 -12.82 7.91
C THR A 221 10.17 -14.10 7.46
N ASP A 222 8.89 -14.25 7.81
CA ASP A 222 8.07 -15.33 7.29
C ASP A 222 7.93 -15.23 5.77
N TYR A 223 7.79 -16.40 5.13
CA TYR A 223 7.66 -16.46 3.69
C TYR A 223 6.46 -15.66 3.18
N GLN A 224 6.70 -14.86 2.16
CA GLN A 224 5.67 -14.17 1.40
C GLN A 224 5.63 -14.68 -0.03
N VAL A 225 4.51 -15.30 -0.37
CA VAL A 225 4.27 -15.75 -1.76
C VAL A 225 4.26 -14.55 -2.71
N THR A 226 4.89 -14.71 -3.86
CA THR A 226 4.99 -13.64 -4.86
C THR A 226 4.82 -14.23 -6.26
N ILE A 227 3.81 -13.72 -6.98
CA ILE A 227 3.75 -13.87 -8.44
C ILE A 227 4.54 -12.72 -9.07
N ASN A 228 4.22 -11.49 -8.68
CA ASN A 228 5.00 -10.28 -9.03
C ASN A 228 4.68 -9.13 -8.05
N ALA A 229 5.48 -8.06 -8.10
CA ALA A 229 5.29 -6.89 -7.24
C ALA A 229 3.90 -6.25 -7.41
N GLN A 230 3.33 -6.25 -8.62
CA GLN A 230 2.00 -5.68 -8.89
C GLN A 230 0.92 -6.38 -8.10
N GLU A 231 0.98 -7.70 -8.01
CA GLU A 231 -0.02 -8.50 -7.28
C GLU A 231 0.12 -8.36 -5.77
N GLN A 232 1.33 -8.21 -5.24
CA GLN A 232 1.53 -7.90 -3.83
C GLN A 232 0.88 -6.58 -3.44
N PHE A 233 1.09 -5.52 -4.24
CA PHE A 233 0.42 -4.24 -4.01
C PHE A 233 -1.09 -4.33 -4.17
N ALA A 234 -1.58 -5.00 -5.21
CA ALA A 234 -3.01 -5.18 -5.45
C ALA A 234 -3.69 -5.90 -4.28
N ALA A 235 -3.07 -6.94 -3.75
CA ALA A 235 -3.57 -7.71 -2.62
C ALA A 235 -3.70 -6.88 -1.34
N ALA A 236 -2.81 -5.92 -1.10
CA ALA A 236 -2.84 -5.03 0.06
C ALA A 236 -3.75 -3.81 -0.16
N PHE A 237 -3.74 -3.23 -1.36
CA PHE A 237 -4.46 -1.99 -1.66
C PHE A 237 -5.98 -2.14 -1.62
N LYS A 238 -6.50 -3.37 -1.73
CA LYS A 238 -7.94 -3.64 -1.68
C LYS A 238 -8.59 -3.36 -0.33
N TYR A 239 -7.81 -3.28 0.76
CA TYR A 239 -8.37 -3.19 2.10
C TYR A 239 -8.79 -1.76 2.48
N ASN A 240 -9.99 -1.65 3.02
CA ASN A 240 -10.46 -0.46 3.69
C ASN A 240 -9.88 -0.38 5.11
N LEU A 241 -9.15 0.69 5.42
CA LEU A 241 -8.53 0.90 6.74
C LEU A 241 -9.55 0.92 7.89
N LYS A 242 -10.80 1.34 7.63
CA LYS A 242 -11.88 1.37 8.63
C LYS A 242 -12.34 -0.01 9.05
N ASP A 243 -12.37 -0.95 8.10
CA ASP A 243 -12.77 -2.34 8.26
C ASP A 243 -11.97 -3.19 7.27
N PRO A 244 -10.78 -3.68 7.66
CA PRO A 244 -9.86 -4.34 6.74
C PRO A 244 -10.18 -5.82 6.51
N GLN A 245 -11.47 -6.15 6.36
CA GLN A 245 -11.90 -7.48 5.98
C GLN A 245 -11.99 -7.62 4.46
N ASP A 246 -11.69 -8.82 3.96
CA ASP A 246 -11.78 -9.15 2.53
C ASP A 246 -13.21 -9.50 2.14
N THR A 247 -14.15 -8.60 2.40
CA THR A 247 -15.59 -8.77 2.13
C THR A 247 -16.19 -7.50 1.52
N ASP A 248 -17.24 -7.66 0.73
CA ASP A 248 -17.95 -6.53 0.11
C ASP A 248 -18.61 -5.64 1.17
N ALA A 249 -19.08 -6.22 2.27
CA ALA A 249 -19.67 -5.48 3.38
C ALA A 249 -18.67 -4.55 4.09
N ALA A 250 -17.39 -4.87 4.05
CA ALA A 250 -16.30 -4.06 4.57
C ALA A 250 -15.80 -3.00 3.57
N PHE A 251 -16.47 -2.83 2.44
CA PHE A 251 -16.09 -1.92 1.37
C PHE A 251 -14.70 -2.20 0.79
N ARG A 252 -14.31 -3.48 0.68
CA ARG A 252 -13.08 -3.83 -0.01
C ARG A 252 -13.11 -3.37 -1.47
N LEU A 253 -11.97 -3.01 -2.03
CA LEU A 253 -11.88 -2.69 -3.45
C LEU A 253 -11.87 -3.95 -4.31
N LYS A 254 -12.71 -3.98 -5.34
CA LYS A 254 -12.63 -4.93 -6.44
C LYS A 254 -11.96 -4.26 -7.64
N ILE A 255 -10.86 -4.84 -8.09
CA ILE A 255 -10.00 -4.26 -9.12
C ILE A 255 -10.43 -4.78 -10.49
N PHE A 256 -10.69 -3.86 -11.43
CA PHE A 256 -11.07 -4.15 -12.81
C PHE A 256 -10.16 -3.39 -13.78
N GLY A 257 -9.89 -4.00 -14.93
CA GLY A 257 -9.04 -3.43 -15.97
C GLY A 257 -7.55 -3.43 -15.59
N THR A 258 -6.77 -2.63 -16.31
CA THR A 258 -5.31 -2.61 -16.17
C THR A 258 -4.82 -1.49 -15.28
N TRP A 259 -4.18 -1.86 -14.17
CA TRP A 259 -3.57 -0.97 -13.20
C TRP A 259 -2.06 -1.17 -13.13
N THR A 260 -1.34 -0.11 -12.79
CA THR A 260 0.05 -0.17 -12.32
C THR A 260 0.07 0.14 -10.85
N PHE A 261 0.52 -0.83 -10.04
CA PHE A 261 0.67 -0.68 -8.59
C PHE A 261 2.14 -0.45 -8.24
N SER A 262 2.39 0.41 -7.27
CA SER A 262 3.76 0.73 -6.83
C SER A 262 3.77 1.18 -5.37
N PRO A 263 4.94 1.31 -4.72
CA PRO A 263 5.03 1.88 -3.39
C PRO A 263 4.43 3.28 -3.28
N THR A 264 4.29 3.97 -4.41
CA THR A 264 3.78 5.34 -4.45
C THR A 264 2.28 5.44 -4.70
N GLY A 265 1.59 4.33 -4.98
CA GLY A 265 0.14 4.30 -5.16
C GLY A 265 -0.32 3.44 -6.34
N ALA A 266 -1.61 3.56 -6.66
CA ALA A 266 -2.30 2.85 -7.73
C ALA A 266 -2.55 3.77 -8.91
N LYS A 267 -2.12 3.39 -10.12
CA LYS A 267 -2.29 4.15 -11.36
C LYS A 267 -3.14 3.38 -12.35
N PRO A 268 -4.35 3.85 -12.69
CA PRO A 268 -5.16 3.26 -13.74
C PRO A 268 -4.62 3.61 -15.13
N ASN A 269 -4.98 2.82 -16.13
CA ASN A 269 -4.53 3.01 -17.51
C ASN A 269 -5.26 4.14 -18.29
N GLY A 270 -6.29 4.74 -17.70
CA GLY A 270 -7.07 5.82 -18.32
C GLY A 270 -8.10 5.37 -19.36
N THR A 271 -8.36 4.07 -19.50
CA THR A 271 -9.30 3.54 -20.53
C THR A 271 -10.32 2.57 -19.97
N ASN A 272 -9.91 1.52 -19.24
CA ASN A 272 -10.80 0.46 -18.78
C ASN A 272 -10.58 0.09 -17.31
N ALA A 273 -9.71 0.81 -16.60
CA ALA A 273 -9.35 0.52 -15.23
C ALA A 273 -10.22 1.28 -14.24
N TYR A 274 -10.83 0.56 -13.30
CA TYR A 274 -11.52 1.12 -12.14
C TYR A 274 -11.47 0.15 -10.96
N MET A 275 -11.66 0.66 -9.76
CA MET A 275 -11.86 -0.14 -8.56
C MET A 275 -13.26 0.12 -8.02
N ASP A 276 -14.08 -0.92 -7.89
CA ASP A 276 -15.37 -0.83 -7.22
C ASP A 276 -15.15 -0.88 -5.70
N THR A 277 -15.59 0.16 -5.02
CA THR A 277 -15.47 0.29 -3.56
C THR A 277 -16.48 -0.54 -2.78
N ASN A 278 -17.48 -1.13 -3.43
CA ASN A 278 -18.69 -1.67 -2.82
C ASN A 278 -19.45 -0.67 -1.92
N PHE A 279 -19.03 0.59 -1.89
CA PHE A 279 -19.68 1.66 -1.13
C PHE A 279 -20.81 2.28 -1.95
N ASN A 280 -22.04 1.99 -1.57
CA ASN A 280 -23.23 2.59 -2.19
C ASN A 280 -23.71 3.76 -1.32
N PRO A 281 -23.66 5.02 -1.79
CA PRO A 281 -24.11 6.16 -1.01
C PRO A 281 -25.54 6.08 -0.52
N ASN A 282 -26.45 5.42 -1.27
CA ASN A 282 -27.84 5.29 -0.88
C ASN A 282 -28.04 4.49 0.42
N THR A 283 -27.25 3.45 0.61
CA THR A 283 -27.31 2.58 1.80
C THR A 283 -26.31 2.98 2.88
N SER A 284 -25.17 3.57 2.51
CA SER A 284 -24.02 3.74 3.42
C SER A 284 -23.89 5.14 4.00
N LEU A 285 -24.51 6.16 3.40
CA LEU A 285 -24.59 7.51 3.94
C LEU A 285 -25.95 7.78 4.57
N THR A 286 -25.96 8.45 5.72
CA THR A 286 -27.20 8.93 6.32
C THR A 286 -27.85 10.00 5.43
N SER A 287 -27.05 10.93 4.92
CA SER A 287 -27.52 12.01 4.06
C SER A 287 -26.46 12.39 3.04
N ILE A 288 -26.87 12.64 1.80
CA ILE A 288 -26.01 13.23 0.79
C ILE A 288 -25.78 14.74 1.03
N LEU A 289 -26.62 15.38 1.87
CA LEU A 289 -26.41 16.75 2.30
C LEU A 289 -25.27 16.91 3.30
N SER A 290 -24.75 15.81 3.80
CA SER A 290 -23.56 15.73 4.65
C SER A 290 -22.71 14.58 4.14
N ALA A 291 -21.80 14.86 3.22
CA ALA A 291 -20.94 13.85 2.60
C ALA A 291 -19.60 14.47 2.15
N HIS A 292 -18.55 13.67 2.17
CA HIS A 292 -17.30 14.02 1.52
C HIS A 292 -16.74 12.87 0.70
N ILE A 293 -15.93 13.24 -0.28
CA ILE A 293 -15.04 12.36 -1.01
C ILE A 293 -13.70 13.07 -1.20
N ALA A 294 -12.62 12.44 -0.80
CA ALA A 294 -11.27 13.00 -0.90
C ALA A 294 -10.31 12.05 -1.56
N ILE A 295 -9.31 12.61 -2.25
CA ILE A 295 -8.24 11.90 -2.92
C ILE A 295 -6.89 12.56 -2.66
N TYR A 296 -5.81 11.78 -2.80
CA TYR A 296 -4.46 12.30 -3.00
C TYR A 296 -3.93 11.81 -4.34
N SER A 297 -3.84 12.72 -5.32
CA SER A 297 -3.35 12.45 -6.67
C SER A 297 -1.87 12.77 -6.77
N ARG A 298 -1.07 11.88 -7.39
CA ARG A 298 0.39 12.02 -7.46
C ARG A 298 0.92 12.37 -8.84
N THR A 299 0.11 12.25 -9.86
CA THR A 299 0.58 12.51 -11.23
C THR A 299 -0.27 13.56 -11.91
N GLN A 300 0.41 14.49 -12.58
CA GLN A 300 -0.25 15.46 -13.43
C GLN A 300 -0.82 14.75 -14.66
N SER A 301 -2.14 14.80 -14.81
CA SER A 301 -2.83 14.32 -16.02
C SER A 301 -4.17 15.03 -16.13
N ARG A 302 -4.59 15.28 -17.36
CA ARG A 302 -5.86 15.92 -17.65
C ARG A 302 -6.94 14.88 -17.93
N GLY A 303 -8.17 15.26 -17.64
CA GLY A 303 -9.35 14.43 -17.90
C GLY A 303 -9.61 13.35 -16.86
N GLY A 304 -10.84 12.89 -16.82
CA GLY A 304 -11.32 11.80 -16.00
C GLY A 304 -11.67 12.14 -14.56
N CYS A 305 -12.48 11.28 -13.95
CA CYS A 305 -12.87 11.31 -12.54
C CYS A 305 -11.93 10.43 -11.72
N ASP A 306 -11.51 10.91 -10.55
CA ASP A 306 -10.64 10.15 -9.66
C ASP A 306 -11.41 9.17 -8.77
N ALA A 307 -12.57 9.60 -8.26
CA ALA A 307 -13.51 8.74 -7.58
C ALA A 307 -14.94 9.28 -7.78
N SER A 308 -15.85 8.43 -8.25
CA SER A 308 -17.15 8.92 -8.70
C SER A 308 -18.23 7.86 -8.82
N VAL A 309 -19.48 8.30 -8.60
CA VAL A 309 -20.72 7.61 -8.97
C VAL A 309 -21.75 8.61 -9.45
N LEU A 310 -22.39 8.29 -10.56
CA LEU A 310 -23.56 9.00 -11.12
C LEU A 310 -24.68 8.00 -11.41
N GLN A 311 -25.84 8.17 -10.79
CA GLN A 311 -26.99 7.36 -11.08
C GLN A 311 -28.31 8.13 -10.89
N GLY A 312 -29.18 8.07 -11.89
CA GLY A 312 -30.50 8.71 -11.83
C GLY A 312 -30.45 10.22 -11.63
N GLY A 313 -29.38 10.87 -12.09
CA GLY A 313 -29.15 12.30 -11.88
C GLY A 313 -28.55 12.66 -10.51
N ALA A 314 -28.37 11.69 -9.63
CA ALA A 314 -27.68 11.85 -8.36
C ALA A 314 -26.20 11.50 -8.49
N GLU A 315 -25.32 12.28 -7.86
CA GLU A 315 -23.87 12.16 -8.02
C GLU A 315 -23.10 12.39 -6.72
N LEU A 316 -22.01 11.63 -6.55
CA LEU A 316 -20.95 11.87 -5.58
C LEU A 316 -19.61 11.70 -6.31
N THR A 317 -18.87 12.79 -6.50
CA THR A 317 -17.72 12.83 -7.41
C THR A 317 -16.61 13.72 -6.90
N ILE A 318 -15.37 13.33 -7.20
CA ILE A 318 -14.17 14.16 -7.18
C ILE A 318 -13.32 13.89 -8.42
N ALA A 319 -12.89 14.94 -9.09
CA ALA A 319 -11.93 14.89 -10.18
C ALA A 319 -10.92 16.02 -10.02
N ALA A 320 -9.65 15.70 -9.94
CA ALA A 320 -8.59 16.72 -9.86
C ALA A 320 -8.43 17.53 -11.15
N ASP A 321 -8.90 17.00 -12.28
CA ASP A 321 -9.07 17.71 -13.56
C ASP A 321 -10.06 16.92 -14.42
N LEU A 322 -11.25 17.46 -14.65
CA LEU A 322 -12.26 16.86 -15.52
C LEU A 322 -12.21 17.50 -16.92
N ASN A 323 -11.73 16.76 -17.92
CA ASN A 323 -11.81 17.13 -19.36
C ASN A 323 -11.34 18.56 -19.68
N LEU A 324 -10.26 19.03 -19.05
CA LEU A 324 -9.73 20.40 -19.22
C LEU A 324 -10.61 21.52 -18.64
N ILE A 325 -11.68 21.19 -17.92
CA ILE A 325 -12.62 22.16 -17.35
C ILE A 325 -12.18 22.59 -15.94
N GLY A 326 -11.29 21.81 -15.32
CA GLY A 326 -10.76 22.07 -14.01
C GLY A 326 -11.13 21.02 -12.97
N ILE A 327 -10.93 21.33 -11.69
CA ILE A 327 -11.30 20.47 -10.58
C ILE A 327 -12.83 20.43 -10.48
N TYR A 328 -13.33 19.22 -10.41
CA TYR A 328 -14.76 18.97 -10.33
C TYR A 328 -15.07 18.18 -9.06
N GLY A 329 -16.03 18.62 -8.30
CA GLY A 329 -16.51 17.93 -7.12
C GLY A 329 -18.00 18.15 -6.95
N LEU A 330 -18.74 17.06 -6.75
CA LEU A 330 -20.18 17.13 -6.65
C LEU A 330 -20.75 16.18 -5.61
N SER A 331 -21.72 16.68 -4.89
CA SER A 331 -22.62 15.89 -4.06
C SER A 331 -24.04 16.32 -4.39
N ASN A 332 -24.60 15.70 -5.45
CA ASN A 332 -25.98 15.82 -5.90
C ASN A 332 -26.52 17.24 -6.10
N ILE A 333 -25.83 18.04 -6.91
CA ILE A 333 -26.27 19.40 -7.25
C ILE A 333 -25.93 19.66 -8.71
N GLY A 334 -26.78 20.41 -9.39
CA GLY A 334 -26.47 20.92 -10.73
C GLY A 334 -25.08 21.54 -10.78
N SER A 335 -24.36 21.17 -11.79
CA SER A 335 -22.95 21.42 -12.15
C SER A 335 -22.17 22.38 -11.25
N GLN A 336 -21.18 21.86 -10.55
CA GLN A 336 -20.22 22.63 -9.80
C GLN A 336 -18.81 22.48 -10.36
N TYR A 337 -18.25 23.58 -10.75
CA TYR A 337 -16.87 23.67 -11.21
C TYR A 337 -16.11 24.65 -10.31
N ALA A 338 -14.98 24.24 -9.80
CA ALA A 338 -13.98 25.19 -9.38
C ALA A 338 -13.27 25.66 -10.64
N GLY A 339 -13.76 26.72 -11.24
CA GLY A 339 -13.25 27.53 -12.35
C GLY A 339 -12.19 26.93 -13.30
N ASN A 340 -12.02 27.55 -14.42
CA ASN A 340 -11.01 27.17 -15.44
C ASN A 340 -9.59 27.19 -14.86
N LEU A 341 -9.02 26.01 -14.61
CA LEU A 341 -7.73 25.82 -13.96
C LEU A 341 -6.61 25.66 -14.97
N SER A 342 -6.51 26.57 -15.92
CA SER A 342 -5.35 26.61 -16.85
C SER A 342 -3.99 26.72 -16.14
N SER A 343 -4.00 27.08 -14.86
CA SER A 343 -2.81 27.22 -13.99
C SER A 343 -2.71 26.24 -12.84
N ASN A 344 -3.72 25.41 -12.58
CA ASN A 344 -3.71 24.52 -11.42
C ASN A 344 -3.15 23.13 -11.77
N THR A 345 -2.53 22.54 -10.77
CA THR A 345 -1.99 21.19 -10.86
C THR A 345 -3.04 20.17 -10.46
N SER A 346 -3.05 19.00 -11.10
CA SER A 346 -3.89 17.87 -10.70
C SER A 346 -3.18 16.94 -9.69
N VAL A 347 -2.16 17.43 -9.00
CA VAL A 347 -1.43 16.70 -7.95
C VAL A 347 -1.69 17.29 -6.57
N GLY A 348 -1.58 16.45 -5.53
CA GLY A 348 -1.84 16.82 -4.15
C GLY A 348 -3.19 16.34 -3.63
N PHE A 349 -3.62 16.93 -2.53
CA PHE A 349 -4.87 16.61 -1.85
C PHE A 349 -6.05 17.38 -2.47
N PHE A 350 -7.14 16.67 -2.76
CA PHE A 350 -8.41 17.22 -3.24
C PHE A 350 -9.56 16.68 -2.41
N LEU A 351 -10.53 17.54 -2.12
CA LEU A 351 -11.70 17.22 -1.32
C LEU A 351 -12.95 17.88 -1.92
N ALA A 352 -13.96 17.09 -2.22
CA ALA A 352 -15.33 17.56 -2.40
C ALA A 352 -16.09 17.32 -1.11
N ASN A 353 -16.57 18.38 -0.48
CA ASN A 353 -17.15 18.36 0.85
C ASN A 353 -18.48 19.10 0.90
N ARG A 354 -19.53 18.39 1.27
CA ARG A 354 -20.84 18.95 1.50
C ARG A 354 -21.20 18.92 2.97
N GLN A 355 -21.44 20.08 3.55
CA GLN A 355 -21.76 20.25 4.97
C GLN A 355 -23.28 20.38 5.22
N SER A 356 -24.01 20.89 4.21
CA SER A 356 -25.46 21.11 4.27
C SER A 356 -26.04 21.23 2.87
N ALA A 357 -27.35 21.48 2.78
CA ALA A 357 -28.03 21.76 1.50
C ALA A 357 -27.41 22.94 0.74
N THR A 358 -26.89 23.93 1.45
CA THR A 358 -26.41 25.20 0.91
C THR A 358 -24.92 25.44 1.12
N ASN A 359 -24.16 24.43 1.55
CA ASN A 359 -22.73 24.55 1.74
C ASN A 359 -22.01 23.34 1.17
N ASN A 360 -21.56 23.47 -0.06
CA ASN A 360 -20.74 22.49 -0.77
C ASN A 360 -19.45 23.15 -1.24
N LYS A 361 -18.31 22.56 -0.94
CA LYS A 361 -16.99 23.12 -1.21
C LYS A 361 -16.12 22.13 -1.98
N ILE A 362 -15.32 22.69 -2.87
CA ILE A 362 -14.18 22.00 -3.50
C ILE A 362 -12.91 22.61 -2.94
N ILE A 363 -12.03 21.78 -2.43
CA ILE A 363 -10.81 22.18 -1.73
C ILE A 363 -9.63 21.48 -2.39
N GLN A 364 -8.55 22.21 -2.66
CA GLN A 364 -7.24 21.71 -3.05
C GLN A 364 -6.21 22.12 -2.00
N GLY A 365 -5.53 21.16 -1.38
CA GLY A 365 -4.65 21.46 -0.26
C GLY A 365 -5.41 22.22 0.84
N THR A 366 -4.94 23.40 1.19
CA THR A 366 -5.59 24.29 2.18
C THR A 366 -6.53 25.33 1.54
N THR A 367 -6.63 25.35 0.21
CA THR A 367 -7.36 26.41 -0.52
C THR A 367 -8.76 25.94 -0.88
N THR A 368 -9.78 26.66 -0.49
CA THR A 368 -11.14 26.51 -1.02
C THR A 368 -11.20 27.12 -2.42
N LEU A 369 -11.44 26.29 -3.44
CA LEU A 369 -11.47 26.68 -4.85
C LEU A 369 -12.87 27.14 -5.28
N ALA A 370 -13.90 26.50 -4.74
CA ALA A 370 -15.29 26.83 -5.01
C ALA A 370 -16.16 26.58 -3.79
N THR A 371 -17.18 27.41 -3.64
CA THR A 371 -18.26 27.21 -2.67
C THR A 371 -19.58 27.40 -3.36
N GLN A 372 -20.49 26.43 -3.18
CA GLN A 372 -21.86 26.56 -3.64
C GLN A 372 -22.81 26.73 -2.48
N THR A 373 -23.68 27.72 -2.62
CA THR A 373 -24.69 28.09 -1.63
C THR A 373 -26.13 27.84 -2.11
N ALA A 374 -26.31 27.38 -3.35
CA ALA A 374 -27.64 27.04 -3.87
C ALA A 374 -28.19 25.78 -3.16
N SER A 375 -29.49 25.80 -2.85
CA SER A 375 -30.16 24.61 -2.35
C SER A 375 -30.16 23.49 -3.37
N SER A 376 -29.97 22.29 -2.93
CA SER A 376 -29.83 21.13 -3.82
C SER A 376 -30.65 19.94 -3.37
N ALA A 377 -30.94 19.05 -4.31
CA ALA A 377 -31.65 17.83 -4.04
C ALA A 377 -30.91 16.92 -3.02
N SER A 378 -31.67 16.14 -2.26
CA SER A 378 -31.17 15.22 -1.25
C SER A 378 -31.19 13.76 -1.73
N ILE A 379 -31.29 13.52 -3.03
CA ILE A 379 -31.31 12.19 -3.61
C ILE A 379 -29.90 11.62 -3.59
N LYS A 380 -29.75 10.42 -3.05
CA LYS A 380 -28.48 9.69 -3.01
C LYS A 380 -28.36 8.80 -4.26
N PRO A 381 -27.18 8.72 -4.92
CA PRO A 381 -26.97 7.76 -5.99
C PRO A 381 -27.05 6.33 -5.43
N ASN A 382 -27.76 5.44 -6.12
CA ASN A 382 -27.96 4.05 -5.70
C ASN A 382 -27.09 3.09 -6.53
N ALA A 383 -25.82 3.42 -6.64
CA ALA A 383 -24.77 2.59 -7.24
C ALA A 383 -23.48 2.80 -6.46
N ASN A 384 -22.50 1.89 -6.65
CA ASN A 384 -21.23 1.96 -5.93
C ASN A 384 -20.34 3.07 -6.47
N VAL A 385 -19.61 3.74 -5.59
CA VAL A 385 -18.52 4.64 -5.98
C VAL A 385 -17.39 3.81 -6.60
N TRP A 386 -16.88 4.26 -7.75
CA TRP A 386 -15.69 3.70 -8.37
C TRP A 386 -14.50 4.66 -8.25
N VAL A 387 -13.31 4.11 -8.01
CA VAL A 387 -12.03 4.83 -8.05
C VAL A 387 -11.38 4.59 -9.41
N GLY A 388 -10.79 5.63 -10.01
CA GLY A 388 -10.15 5.56 -11.33
C GLY A 388 -11.07 5.90 -12.50
N GLY A 389 -12.34 6.22 -12.21
CA GLY A 389 -13.34 6.63 -13.18
C GLY A 389 -14.70 6.86 -12.55
N GLN A 390 -15.68 7.23 -13.38
CA GLN A 390 -17.07 7.40 -12.93
C GLN A 390 -17.88 6.14 -13.18
N ASN A 391 -18.56 5.63 -12.16
CA ASN A 391 -19.66 4.69 -12.32
C ASN A 391 -20.90 5.46 -12.80
N SER A 392 -21.16 5.43 -14.09
CA SER A 392 -22.36 6.03 -14.68
C SER A 392 -23.39 4.93 -14.96
N ASN A 393 -24.32 4.74 -14.04
CA ASN A 393 -25.37 3.69 -14.16
C ASN A 393 -24.81 2.28 -14.48
N GLY A 394 -23.67 1.89 -13.88
CA GLY A 394 -23.02 0.60 -14.10
C GLY A 394 -22.04 0.57 -15.29
N SER A 395 -21.83 1.68 -15.97
CA SER A 395 -20.85 1.81 -17.06
C SER A 395 -19.70 2.74 -16.67
N LEU A 396 -18.47 2.36 -17.02
CA LEU A 396 -17.30 3.19 -16.80
C LEU A 396 -17.31 4.38 -17.76
N GLN A 397 -17.27 5.57 -17.19
CA GLN A 397 -17.11 6.83 -17.92
C GLN A 397 -15.97 7.64 -17.31
N TYR A 398 -15.43 8.59 -18.04
CA TYR A 398 -14.40 9.51 -17.55
C TYR A 398 -13.27 8.81 -16.80
N ALA A 399 -12.72 7.72 -17.37
CA ALA A 399 -11.57 7.04 -16.79
C ALA A 399 -10.37 7.99 -16.69
N THR A 400 -9.68 7.98 -15.55
CA THR A 400 -8.46 8.77 -15.31
C THR A 400 -7.20 7.95 -15.50
N SER A 401 -6.08 8.62 -15.75
CA SER A 401 -4.73 8.02 -15.69
C SER A 401 -3.89 8.55 -14.52
N ARG A 402 -4.51 9.29 -13.59
CA ARG A 402 -3.81 9.84 -12.41
C ARG A 402 -3.53 8.75 -11.37
N GLN A 403 -2.31 8.76 -10.83
CA GLN A 403 -1.94 7.86 -9.75
C GLN A 403 -2.58 8.31 -8.43
N GLN A 404 -3.31 7.42 -7.79
CA GLN A 404 -3.96 7.65 -6.51
C GLN A 404 -3.11 7.10 -5.37
N ALA A 405 -2.84 7.93 -4.34
CA ALA A 405 -2.13 7.52 -3.14
C ALA A 405 -3.02 7.47 -1.88
N PHE A 406 -4.24 7.99 -1.99
CA PHE A 406 -5.23 7.97 -0.91
C PHE A 406 -6.62 8.25 -1.48
N VAL A 407 -7.62 7.59 -0.91
CA VAL A 407 -9.04 7.90 -1.13
C VAL A 407 -9.78 7.78 0.20
N SER A 408 -10.69 8.70 0.51
CA SER A 408 -11.66 8.54 1.59
C SER A 408 -13.06 8.97 1.17
N ILE A 409 -14.05 8.32 1.79
CA ILE A 409 -15.48 8.61 1.61
C ILE A 409 -16.11 8.63 3.01
N GLY A 410 -16.99 9.60 3.26
CA GLY A 410 -17.67 9.68 4.55
C GLY A 410 -18.68 10.80 4.66
N ASP A 411 -19.06 11.11 5.90
CA ASP A 411 -19.97 12.20 6.24
C ASP A 411 -19.30 13.57 6.03
N GLY A 412 -20.08 14.63 5.87
CA GLY A 412 -19.57 15.99 5.66
C GLY A 412 -18.71 16.48 6.81
N LEU A 413 -17.71 17.27 6.47
CA LEU A 413 -16.71 17.83 7.38
C LEU A 413 -16.95 19.31 7.58
N THR A 414 -16.78 19.84 8.79
CA THR A 414 -16.64 21.28 9.02
C THR A 414 -15.36 21.79 8.36
N ASP A 415 -15.21 23.11 8.21
CA ASP A 415 -13.99 23.69 7.62
C ASP A 415 -12.73 23.35 8.42
N ALA A 416 -12.84 23.32 9.74
CA ALA A 416 -11.76 22.93 10.63
C ALA A 416 -11.38 21.45 10.46
N GLU A 417 -12.38 20.57 10.33
CA GLU A 417 -12.17 19.15 10.08
C GLU A 417 -11.59 18.87 8.68
N ALA A 418 -12.03 19.63 7.66
CA ALA A 418 -11.47 19.54 6.31
C ALA A 418 -9.98 19.92 6.27
N LEU A 419 -9.62 21.01 6.98
CA LEU A 419 -8.23 21.43 7.14
C LEU A 419 -7.41 20.39 7.92
N ALA A 420 -7.97 19.85 9.00
CA ALA A 420 -7.31 18.81 9.79
C ALA A 420 -7.09 17.54 8.94
N LEU A 421 -8.08 17.10 8.15
CA LEU A 421 -7.95 15.96 7.24
C LEU A 421 -6.82 16.18 6.24
N GLN A 422 -6.78 17.34 5.58
CA GLN A 422 -5.73 17.70 4.64
C GLN A 422 -4.34 17.62 5.29
N THR A 423 -4.18 18.20 6.48
CA THR A 423 -2.90 18.21 7.20
C THR A 423 -2.45 16.80 7.56
N ILE A 424 -3.36 15.97 8.05
CA ILE A 424 -3.09 14.57 8.41
C ILE A 424 -2.67 13.76 7.17
N ILE A 425 -3.41 13.91 6.06
CA ILE A 425 -3.11 13.16 4.83
C ILE A 425 -1.80 13.64 4.21
N GLN A 426 -1.52 14.95 4.19
CA GLN A 426 -0.23 15.47 3.71
C GLN A 426 0.94 14.90 4.53
N GLN A 427 0.85 14.90 5.87
CA GLN A 427 1.87 14.30 6.72
C GLN A 427 2.04 12.81 6.48
N PHE A 428 0.93 12.09 6.28
CA PHE A 428 0.97 10.68 5.93
C PHE A 428 1.69 10.43 4.61
N GLN A 429 1.48 11.26 3.58
CA GLN A 429 2.21 11.15 2.31
C GLN A 429 3.71 11.46 2.47
N VAL A 430 4.06 12.44 3.31
CA VAL A 430 5.46 12.75 3.64
C VAL A 430 6.15 11.55 4.29
N ASN A 431 5.51 10.94 5.29
CA ASN A 431 6.07 9.78 6.00
C ASN A 431 6.33 8.60 5.06
N TRP A 432 5.46 8.39 4.06
CA TRP A 432 5.62 7.35 3.04
C TRP A 432 6.51 7.76 1.87
N ASN A 433 7.19 8.93 1.95
CA ASN A 433 8.05 9.48 0.89
C ASN A 433 7.36 9.55 -0.48
N ARG A 434 6.10 9.99 -0.50
CA ARG A 434 5.27 10.07 -1.71
C ARG A 434 4.45 11.35 -1.80
N ALA A 435 4.77 12.36 -0.97
CA ALA A 435 4.21 13.70 -1.06
C ALA A 435 4.60 14.39 -2.38
N VAL A 436 3.68 15.20 -2.93
CA VAL A 436 3.84 16.01 -4.14
C VAL A 436 3.25 17.40 -3.91
#